data_eac1235d2a9e8da7f54fc0f5e5194454
#
_entry.id   eac1235d2a9e8da7f54fc0f5e5194454
#
_cell.length_a   1.000
_cell.length_b   1.000
_cell.length_c   1.000
_cell.angle_alpha   90.00
_cell.angle_beta   90.00
_cell.angle_gamma   90.00
#
_symmetry.space_group_name_H-M   'P 1'
#
loop_
_entity.id
_entity.type
_entity.pdbx_description
1 polymer ?
#
loop_
_entity_poly.entity_id
_entity_poly.type
_entity_poly.pdbx_seq_one_letter_code
_entity_poly.pdbx_strand_id
1 'polypeptide(L)'
;SRSSAASDVYKSHMIGIFGMFVILFKNIKLSLIGVVPNFIAAFFILGIIGLLGIPLDMMTITIAAITIGIAVDNSIHYIYRFKEEFNSSKDYNKTLILCHSTVGKAILNTSITIVFGFSILVLSKFIPTIYFGIFTGLAMLLAMVSVLTLLPSLILLIKPFNK
;
A
#
# COMPACT_ATOMS: atom_id res chain seq x y z
N SER A 1 20.19 20.44 -3.08
CA SER A 1 19.34 21.08 -2.24
C SER A 1 17.83 20.82 -2.28
N ARG A 2 17.05 20.95 -3.39
CA ARG A 2 15.62 20.55 -3.41
C ARG A 2 15.42 19.04 -3.35
N SER A 3 16.31 18.29 -3.94
CA SER A 3 16.31 16.81 -3.93
C SER A 3 16.59 16.24 -2.53
N SER A 4 17.43 16.87 -1.71
CA SER A 4 17.71 16.42 -0.34
C SER A 4 16.50 16.59 0.59
N ALA A 5 15.80 17.72 0.51
CA ALA A 5 14.61 17.98 1.33
C ALA A 5 13.47 16.99 1.03
N ALA A 6 13.23 16.67 -0.24
CA ALA A 6 12.24 15.66 -0.63
C ALA A 6 12.62 14.26 -0.08
N SER A 7 13.91 13.89 -0.17
CA SER A 7 14.41 12.64 0.38
C SER A 7 14.23 12.53 1.91
N ASP A 8 14.45 13.64 2.63
CA ASP A 8 14.33 13.67 4.08
C ASP A 8 12.88 13.58 4.54
N VAL A 9 11.95 14.20 3.80
CA VAL A 9 10.50 14.07 4.03
C VAL A 9 10.04 12.63 3.83
N TYR A 10 10.48 11.94 2.76
CA TYR A 10 10.16 10.54 2.53
C TYR A 10 10.71 9.64 3.64
N LYS A 11 11.95 9.83 4.07
CA LYS A 11 12.55 9.07 5.17
C LYS A 11 11.75 9.24 6.47
N SER A 12 11.40 10.47 6.81
CA SER A 12 10.60 10.76 8.02
C SER A 12 9.22 10.12 7.96
N HIS A 13 8.56 10.17 6.81
CA HIS A 13 7.26 9.50 6.60
C HIS A 13 7.36 7.99 6.76
N MET A 14 8.39 7.38 6.19
CA MET A 14 8.63 5.95 6.26
C MET A 14 8.94 5.47 7.68
N ILE A 15 9.75 6.21 8.42
CA ILE A 15 10.04 5.93 9.83
C ILE A 15 8.77 6.07 10.67
N GLY A 16 7.96 7.09 10.41
CA GLY A 16 6.68 7.29 11.08
C GLY A 16 5.69 6.14 10.85
N ILE A 17 5.55 5.68 9.60
CA ILE A 17 4.69 4.55 9.22
C ILE A 17 5.19 3.26 9.89
N PHE A 18 6.49 2.98 9.82
CA PHE A 18 7.06 1.80 10.47
C PHE A 18 6.86 1.83 11.99
N GLY A 19 7.09 2.99 12.62
CA GLY A 19 6.84 3.21 14.05
C GLY A 19 5.38 2.95 14.43
N MET A 20 4.43 3.44 13.61
CA MET A 20 3.00 3.19 13.79
C MET A 20 2.68 1.68 13.72
N PHE A 21 3.22 0.95 12.74
CA PHE A 21 3.04 -0.51 12.65
C PHE A 21 3.62 -1.24 13.86
N VAL A 22 4.79 -0.82 14.36
CA VAL A 22 5.41 -1.41 15.55
C VAL A 22 4.54 -1.21 16.79
N ILE A 23 3.99 -0.01 16.96
CA ILE A 23 3.09 0.30 18.07
C ILE A 23 1.79 -0.52 17.97
N LEU A 24 1.22 -0.61 16.77
CA LEU A 24 -0.06 -1.27 16.54
C LEU A 24 0.02 -2.80 16.73
N PHE A 25 1.03 -3.42 16.14
CA PHE A 25 1.15 -4.88 16.15
C PHE A 25 2.01 -5.42 17.29
N LYS A 26 2.78 -4.57 17.96
CA LYS A 26 3.73 -4.95 19.03
C LYS A 26 4.65 -6.11 18.63
N ASN A 27 4.92 -6.23 17.33
CA ASN A 27 5.72 -7.29 16.73
C ASN A 27 6.47 -6.76 15.50
N ILE A 28 7.79 -6.67 15.61
CA ILE A 28 8.66 -6.13 14.56
C ILE A 28 8.54 -6.93 13.24
N LYS A 29 8.38 -8.25 13.32
CA LYS A 29 8.23 -9.09 12.12
C LYS A 29 6.95 -8.77 11.36
N LEU A 30 5.83 -8.62 12.06
CA LEU A 30 4.55 -8.23 11.45
C LEU A 30 4.59 -6.81 10.89
N SER A 31 5.25 -5.90 11.58
CA SER A 31 5.41 -4.52 11.12
C SER A 31 6.22 -4.47 9.81
N LEU A 32 7.30 -5.24 9.74
CA LEU A 32 8.11 -5.32 8.52
C LEU A 32 7.32 -5.92 7.35
N ILE A 33 6.58 -7.01 7.60
CA ILE A 33 5.72 -7.65 6.60
C ILE A 33 4.66 -6.67 6.07
N GLY A 34 4.05 -5.86 6.93
CA GLY A 34 3.02 -4.90 6.54
C GLY A 34 3.57 -3.71 5.75
N VAL A 35 4.81 -3.30 6.00
CA VAL A 35 5.42 -2.13 5.36
C VAL A 35 5.99 -2.46 3.97
N VAL A 36 6.55 -3.65 3.76
CA VAL A 36 7.23 -4.05 2.52
C VAL A 36 6.35 -3.90 1.26
N PRO A 37 5.10 -4.39 1.21
CA PRO A 37 4.23 -4.22 0.03
C PRO A 37 3.98 -2.76 -0.32
N ASN A 38 3.85 -1.91 0.70
CA ASN A 38 3.58 -0.48 0.52
C ASN A 38 4.80 0.25 -0.07
N PHE A 39 6.00 -0.11 0.37
CA PHE A 39 7.25 0.40 -0.22
C PHE A 39 7.38 0.01 -1.68
N ILE A 40 7.16 -1.26 -2.01
CA ILE A 40 7.27 -1.75 -3.37
C ILE A 40 6.30 -1.00 -4.29
N ALA A 41 5.04 -0.83 -3.88
CA ALA A 41 4.06 -0.08 -4.66
C ALA A 41 4.47 1.39 -4.88
N ALA A 42 4.94 2.06 -3.82
CA ALA A 42 5.37 3.46 -3.89
C ALA A 42 6.61 3.64 -4.77
N PHE A 43 7.63 2.77 -4.64
CA PHE A 43 8.82 2.83 -5.49
C PHE A 43 8.50 2.53 -6.94
N PHE A 44 7.58 1.60 -7.21
CA PHE A 44 7.21 1.23 -8.57
C PHE A 44 6.53 2.41 -9.29
N ILE A 45 5.58 3.09 -8.63
CA ILE A 45 4.91 4.25 -9.23
C ILE A 45 5.85 5.44 -9.43
N LEU A 46 6.72 5.73 -8.46
CA LEU A 46 7.73 6.78 -8.60
C LEU A 46 8.74 6.45 -9.71
N GLY A 47 9.10 5.17 -9.85
CA GLY A 47 9.95 4.70 -10.95
C GLY A 47 9.29 4.92 -12.31
N ILE A 48 8.00 4.61 -12.46
CA ILE A 48 7.26 4.86 -13.71
C ILE A 48 7.20 6.35 -14.02
N ILE A 49 6.88 7.20 -13.05
CA ILE A 49 6.84 8.66 -13.21
C ILE A 49 8.20 9.19 -13.64
N GLY A 50 9.28 8.70 -13.01
CA GLY A 50 10.65 9.07 -13.36
C GLY A 50 11.08 8.63 -14.76
N LEU A 51 10.70 7.39 -15.18
CA LEU A 51 10.98 6.88 -16.53
C LEU A 51 10.27 7.68 -17.64
N LEU A 52 9.11 8.24 -17.33
CA LEU A 52 8.35 9.10 -18.24
C LEU A 52 8.89 10.53 -18.28
N GLY A 53 9.95 10.84 -17.52
CA GLY A 53 10.57 12.18 -17.47
C GLY A 53 9.69 13.24 -16.82
N ILE A 54 8.70 12.85 -16.04
CA ILE A 54 7.80 13.78 -15.33
C ILE A 54 8.54 14.32 -14.11
N PRO A 55 8.67 15.64 -13.97
CA PRO A 55 9.40 16.23 -12.84
C PRO A 55 8.70 15.91 -11.52
N LEU A 56 9.53 15.72 -10.48
CA LEU A 56 9.04 15.58 -9.11
C LEU A 56 8.56 16.95 -8.61
N ASP A 57 7.27 17.18 -8.74
CA ASP A 57 6.58 18.37 -8.24
C ASP A 57 5.65 18.03 -7.06
N MET A 58 4.92 19.02 -6.56
CA MET A 58 3.96 18.82 -5.48
C MET A 58 2.92 17.76 -5.80
N MET A 59 2.56 17.60 -7.08
CA MET A 59 1.55 16.65 -7.53
C MET A 59 2.06 15.22 -7.42
N THR A 60 3.27 14.95 -7.91
CA THR A 60 3.88 13.62 -7.84
C THR A 60 4.13 13.17 -6.40
N ILE A 61 4.52 14.10 -5.52
CA ILE A 61 4.65 13.86 -4.08
C ILE A 61 3.30 13.50 -3.46
N THR A 62 2.23 14.20 -3.84
CA THR A 62 0.88 13.94 -3.36
C THR A 62 0.37 12.57 -3.82
N ILE A 63 0.63 12.15 -5.06
CA ILE A 63 0.29 10.80 -5.55
C ILE A 63 0.94 9.73 -4.67
N ALA A 64 2.24 9.87 -4.40
CA ALA A 64 2.95 8.92 -3.55
C ALA A 64 2.40 8.90 -2.12
N ALA A 65 2.11 10.05 -1.53
CA ALA A 65 1.57 10.15 -0.18
C ALA A 65 0.18 9.49 -0.05
N ILE A 66 -0.73 9.75 -1.00
CA ILE A 66 -2.06 9.13 -1.04
C ILE A 66 -1.94 7.61 -1.21
N THR A 67 -1.08 7.17 -2.13
CA THR A 67 -0.86 5.73 -2.39
C THR A 67 -0.37 5.01 -1.14
N ILE A 68 0.64 5.56 -0.48
CA ILE A 68 1.19 4.99 0.75
C ILE A 68 0.13 4.95 1.84
N GLY A 69 -0.64 6.03 2.02
CA GLY A 69 -1.67 6.10 3.06
C GLY A 69 -2.73 5.01 2.91
N ILE A 70 -3.29 4.83 1.71
CA ILE A 70 -4.33 3.82 1.45
C ILE A 70 -3.75 2.40 1.48
N ALA A 71 -2.54 2.21 0.96
CA ALA A 71 -1.88 0.90 0.99
C ALA A 71 -1.54 0.45 2.42
N VAL A 72 -1.12 1.39 3.28
CA VAL A 72 -0.89 1.16 4.72
C VAL A 72 -2.17 0.72 5.40
N ASP A 73 -3.27 1.43 5.17
CA ASP A 73 -4.58 1.11 5.75
C ASP A 73 -5.04 -0.30 5.34
N ASN A 74 -4.97 -0.64 4.06
CA ASN A 74 -5.28 -1.96 3.55
C ASN A 74 -4.40 -3.06 4.19
N SER A 75 -3.11 -2.79 4.38
CA SER A 75 -2.18 -3.73 5.03
C SER A 75 -2.52 -3.95 6.50
N ILE A 76 -2.90 -2.90 7.23
CA ILE A 76 -3.32 -2.97 8.63
C ILE A 76 -4.56 -3.85 8.75
N HIS A 77 -5.60 -3.57 7.95
CA HIS A 77 -6.84 -4.33 7.97
C HIS A 77 -6.62 -5.81 7.63
N TYR A 78 -5.77 -6.09 6.63
CA TYR A 78 -5.46 -7.47 6.24
C TYR A 78 -4.73 -8.23 7.35
N ILE A 79 -3.67 -7.64 7.94
CA ILE A 79 -2.89 -8.27 9.00
C ILE A 79 -3.74 -8.47 10.26
N TYR A 80 -4.56 -7.48 10.62
CA TYR A 80 -5.43 -7.55 11.77
C TYR A 80 -6.42 -8.73 11.64
N ARG A 81 -7.10 -8.81 10.49
CA ARG A 81 -8.03 -9.90 10.22
C ARG A 81 -7.33 -11.25 10.16
N PHE A 82 -6.15 -11.32 9.56
CA PHE A 82 -5.37 -12.54 9.52
C PHE A 82 -5.00 -13.02 10.94
N LYS A 83 -4.59 -12.12 11.81
CA LYS A 83 -4.27 -12.43 13.22
C LYS A 83 -5.50 -12.96 13.96
N GLU A 84 -6.66 -12.34 13.77
CA GLU A 84 -7.92 -12.73 14.40
C GLU A 84 -8.33 -14.15 13.98
N GLU A 85 -8.37 -14.41 12.69
CA GLU A 85 -8.74 -15.72 12.14
C GLU A 85 -7.72 -16.81 12.46
N PHE A 86 -6.43 -16.49 12.48
CA PHE A 86 -5.38 -17.43 12.84
C PHE A 86 -5.49 -17.89 14.30
N ASN A 87 -5.91 -17.02 15.19
CA ASN A 87 -6.13 -17.39 16.60
C ASN A 87 -7.19 -18.48 16.76
N SER A 88 -8.19 -18.51 15.88
CA SER A 88 -9.26 -19.49 15.88
C SER A 88 -8.91 -20.77 15.12
N SER A 89 -8.33 -20.64 13.92
CA SER A 89 -8.09 -21.78 13.02
C SER A 89 -6.78 -22.51 13.29
N LYS A 90 -5.73 -21.78 13.75
CA LYS A 90 -4.35 -22.26 13.90
C LYS A 90 -3.72 -22.83 12.62
N ASP A 91 -4.36 -22.64 11.47
CA ASP A 91 -3.93 -23.10 10.15
C ASP A 91 -3.75 -21.91 9.20
N TYR A 92 -2.52 -21.74 8.67
CA TYR A 92 -2.17 -20.62 7.79
C TYR A 92 -2.96 -20.64 6.47
N ASN A 93 -3.12 -21.82 5.85
CA ASN A 93 -3.79 -21.94 4.56
C ASN A 93 -5.29 -21.66 4.68
N LYS A 94 -5.93 -22.21 5.71
CA LYS A 94 -7.33 -21.97 5.99
C LYS A 94 -7.61 -20.51 6.31
N THR A 95 -6.76 -19.90 7.13
CA THR A 95 -6.83 -18.48 7.47
C THR A 95 -6.65 -17.60 6.23
N LEU A 96 -5.73 -17.95 5.33
CA LEU A 96 -5.49 -17.22 4.09
C LEU A 96 -6.75 -17.17 3.22
N ILE A 97 -7.36 -18.34 2.96
CA ILE A 97 -8.57 -18.43 2.13
C ILE A 97 -9.68 -17.58 2.73
N LEU A 98 -9.87 -17.64 4.05
CA LEU A 98 -10.90 -16.87 4.74
C LEU A 98 -10.63 -15.36 4.68
N CYS A 99 -9.38 -14.92 4.87
CA CYS A 99 -9.01 -13.52 4.75
C CYS A 99 -9.20 -12.99 3.33
N HIS A 100 -8.85 -13.78 2.29
CA HIS A 100 -9.08 -13.37 0.90
C HIS A 100 -10.57 -13.28 0.57
N SER A 101 -11.38 -14.18 1.08
CA SER A 101 -12.84 -14.19 0.84
C SER A 101 -13.59 -13.07 1.56
N THR A 102 -13.01 -12.50 2.61
CA THR A 102 -13.59 -11.41 3.42
C THR A 102 -12.89 -10.07 3.14
N VAL A 103 -11.80 -9.79 3.84
CA VAL A 103 -11.06 -8.52 3.71
C VAL A 103 -10.45 -8.34 2.32
N GLY A 104 -9.97 -9.42 1.70
CA GLY A 104 -9.45 -9.35 0.33
C GLY A 104 -10.48 -8.84 -0.67
N LYS A 105 -11.73 -9.31 -0.60
CA LYS A 105 -12.84 -8.77 -1.42
C LYS A 105 -13.16 -7.31 -1.09
N ALA A 106 -13.13 -6.93 0.18
CA ALA A 106 -13.36 -5.55 0.58
C ALA A 106 -12.28 -4.62 0.00
N ILE A 107 -11.00 -4.97 0.12
CA ILE A 107 -9.87 -4.23 -0.45
C ILE A 107 -10.01 -4.11 -1.97
N LEU A 108 -10.39 -5.19 -2.66
CA LEU A 108 -10.59 -5.19 -4.11
C LEU A 108 -11.71 -4.21 -4.50
N ASN A 109 -12.87 -4.31 -3.86
CA ASN A 109 -14.01 -3.43 -4.15
C ASN A 109 -13.69 -1.97 -3.88
N THR A 110 -13.04 -1.67 -2.75
CA THR A 110 -12.63 -0.31 -2.38
C THR A 110 -11.62 0.25 -3.39
N SER A 111 -10.62 -0.54 -3.77
CA SER A 111 -9.60 -0.13 -4.74
C SER A 111 -10.20 0.14 -6.12
N ILE A 112 -11.12 -0.70 -6.60
CA ILE A 112 -11.84 -0.49 -7.86
C ILE A 112 -12.63 0.82 -7.80
N THR A 113 -13.34 1.08 -6.71
CA THR A 113 -14.12 2.30 -6.52
C THR A 113 -13.22 3.54 -6.55
N ILE A 114 -12.07 3.49 -5.88
CA ILE A 114 -11.10 4.58 -5.85
C ILE A 114 -10.52 4.81 -7.25
N VAL A 115 -10.10 3.75 -7.95
CA VAL A 115 -9.58 3.84 -9.33
C VAL A 115 -10.62 4.47 -10.26
N PHE A 116 -11.88 4.05 -10.16
CA PHE A 116 -12.95 4.65 -10.94
C PHE A 116 -13.14 6.14 -10.63
N GLY A 117 -13.10 6.51 -9.34
CA GLY A 117 -13.17 7.91 -8.91
C GLY A 117 -12.04 8.76 -9.49
N PHE A 118 -10.80 8.30 -9.43
CA PHE A 118 -9.66 9.01 -10.01
C PHE A 118 -9.67 9.02 -11.56
N SER A 119 -10.24 8.01 -12.19
CA SER A 119 -10.39 7.95 -13.65
C SER A 119 -11.26 9.09 -14.21
N ILE A 120 -12.19 9.62 -13.42
CA ILE A 120 -13.02 10.76 -13.82
C ILE A 120 -12.15 12.02 -14.03
N LEU A 121 -11.04 12.16 -13.32
CA LEU A 121 -10.12 13.29 -13.47
C LEU A 121 -9.44 13.34 -14.85
N VAL A 122 -9.41 12.22 -15.57
CA VAL A 122 -8.89 12.15 -16.94
C VAL A 122 -9.73 12.96 -17.92
N LEU A 123 -11.00 13.20 -17.60
CA LEU A 123 -11.90 14.03 -18.39
C LEU A 123 -11.66 15.54 -18.20
N SER A 124 -10.75 15.92 -17.33
CA SER A 124 -10.39 17.33 -17.09
C SER A 124 -9.71 17.94 -18.32
N LYS A 125 -9.87 19.26 -18.50
CA LYS A 125 -9.11 20.04 -19.49
C LYS A 125 -7.75 20.51 -19.00
N PHE A 126 -7.42 20.25 -17.72
CA PHE A 126 -6.18 20.70 -17.09
C PHE A 126 -5.18 19.54 -17.03
N ILE A 127 -4.11 19.64 -17.81
CA ILE A 127 -3.12 18.56 -18.00
C ILE A 127 -2.60 17.98 -16.68
N PRO A 128 -2.21 18.78 -15.66
CA PRO A 128 -1.78 18.25 -14.38
C PRO A 128 -2.84 17.36 -13.71
N THR A 129 -4.12 17.73 -13.77
CA THR A 129 -5.20 16.92 -13.19
C THR A 129 -5.36 15.58 -13.90
N ILE A 130 -5.16 15.54 -15.22
CA ILE A 130 -5.19 14.31 -16.01
C ILE A 130 -4.08 13.37 -15.53
N TYR A 131 -2.84 13.87 -15.41
CA TYR A 131 -1.72 13.06 -14.90
C TYR A 131 -1.97 12.59 -13.48
N PHE A 132 -2.50 13.45 -12.62
CA PHE A 132 -2.86 13.09 -11.26
C PHE A 132 -3.86 11.93 -11.22
N GLY A 133 -4.92 11.98 -12.02
CA GLY A 133 -5.92 10.92 -12.12
C GLY A 133 -5.33 9.59 -12.60
N ILE A 134 -4.55 9.62 -13.68
CA ILE A 134 -3.94 8.42 -14.27
C ILE A 134 -2.96 7.77 -13.29
N PHE A 135 -2.02 8.54 -12.76
CA PHE A 135 -0.97 7.96 -11.90
C PHE A 135 -1.50 7.55 -10.53
N THR A 136 -2.47 8.27 -9.96
CA THR A 136 -3.11 7.85 -8.71
C THR A 136 -3.92 6.57 -8.93
N GLY A 137 -4.68 6.47 -10.01
CA GLY A 137 -5.41 5.25 -10.35
C GLY A 137 -4.47 4.05 -10.55
N LEU A 138 -3.38 4.23 -11.30
CA LEU A 138 -2.37 3.19 -11.50
C LEU A 138 -1.69 2.80 -10.18
N ALA A 139 -1.33 3.78 -9.36
CA ALA A 139 -0.73 3.56 -8.06
C ALA A 139 -1.63 2.74 -7.13
N MET A 140 -2.95 3.01 -7.15
CA MET A 140 -3.93 2.25 -6.38
C MET A 140 -4.03 0.80 -6.84
N LEU A 141 -4.01 0.54 -8.13
CA LEU A 141 -4.00 -0.83 -8.66
C LEU A 141 -2.74 -1.58 -8.24
N LEU A 142 -1.57 -0.95 -8.34
CA LEU A 142 -0.30 -1.55 -7.92
C LEU A 142 -0.29 -1.83 -6.41
N ALA A 143 -0.78 -0.90 -5.60
CA ALA A 143 -0.88 -1.07 -4.16
C ALA A 143 -1.83 -2.22 -3.79
N MET A 144 -3.00 -2.31 -4.43
CA MET A 144 -3.94 -3.40 -4.24
C MET A 144 -3.31 -4.75 -4.57
N VAL A 145 -2.70 -4.88 -5.75
CA VAL A 145 -2.02 -6.13 -6.15
C VAL A 145 -0.92 -6.48 -5.16
N SER A 146 -0.10 -5.51 -4.76
CA SER A 146 0.97 -5.71 -3.79
C SER A 146 0.44 -6.22 -2.44
N VAL A 147 -0.60 -5.61 -1.90
CA VAL A 147 -1.20 -6.03 -0.63
C VAL A 147 -1.87 -7.40 -0.74
N LEU A 148 -2.56 -7.70 -1.83
CA LEU A 148 -3.27 -8.98 -1.97
C LEU A 148 -2.36 -10.16 -2.36
N THR A 149 -1.16 -9.91 -2.88
CA THR A 149 -0.22 -10.97 -3.31
C THR A 149 1.01 -11.06 -2.42
N LEU A 150 1.76 -9.96 -2.28
CA LEU A 150 3.02 -9.96 -1.53
C LEU A 150 2.82 -10.11 -0.03
N LEU A 151 1.82 -9.42 0.54
CA LEU A 151 1.61 -9.46 1.99
C LEU A 151 1.24 -10.87 2.48
N PRO A 152 0.27 -11.60 1.89
CA PRO A 152 -0.02 -12.97 2.29
C PRO A 152 1.16 -13.91 2.02
N SER A 153 1.90 -13.73 0.91
CA SER A 153 3.09 -14.53 0.62
C SER A 153 4.16 -14.37 1.70
N LEU A 154 4.40 -13.15 2.15
CA LEU A 154 5.34 -12.86 3.25
C LEU A 154 4.87 -13.45 4.58
N ILE A 155 3.57 -13.40 4.88
CA ILE A 155 3.00 -14.03 6.08
C ILE A 155 3.21 -15.55 6.06
N LEU A 156 2.98 -16.20 4.92
CA LEU A 156 3.18 -17.64 4.76
C LEU A 156 4.65 -18.04 4.85
N LEU A 157 5.56 -17.20 4.33
CA LEU A 157 7.00 -17.46 4.34
C LEU A 157 7.61 -17.30 5.74
N ILE A 158 7.28 -16.22 6.42
CA ILE A 158 7.89 -15.85 7.72
C ILE A 158 7.17 -16.52 8.89
N LYS A 159 5.88 -16.90 8.72
CA LYS A 159 5.03 -17.54 9.76
C LYS A 159 5.13 -16.83 11.11
N PRO A 160 4.82 -15.52 11.19
CA PRO A 160 5.09 -14.71 12.38
C PRO A 160 4.22 -15.06 13.59
N PHE A 161 3.20 -15.88 13.44
CA PHE A 161 2.26 -16.29 14.49
C PHE A 161 2.62 -17.66 15.10
N ASN A 162 3.58 -18.40 14.55
CA ASN A 162 4.09 -19.61 15.18
C ASN A 162 4.99 -19.20 16.36
N LYS A 163 4.54 -19.47 17.56
CA LYS A 163 5.36 -19.66 18.76
C LYS A 163 5.35 -21.13 19.12
#